data_635b23ad4608aa363593ddf2e7312cd1
#
_entry.id   635b23ad4608aa363593ddf2e7312cd1
#
_cell.length_a   1.000
_cell.length_b   1.000
_cell.length_c   1.000
_cell.angle_alpha   90.00
_cell.angle_beta   90.00
_cell.angle_gamma   90.00
#
_symmetry.space_group_name_H-M   'P 1'
#
loop_
_entity.id
_entity.type
_entity.pdbx_description
1 polymer ?
#
loop_
_entity_poly.entity_id
_entity_poly.type
_entity_poly.pdbx_seq_one_letter_code
_entity_poly.pdbx_strand_id
1 'polypeptide(L)'
;MQTKRSGRAGWRIKHAKYGKKLALFRAAVLLGALLCVRLVLPARAQSKTEDAFCFPLETTQWRISDGYGWREDPFTGKRAFHKGIDLACAEGTGILAVQGGTVLRTKRSASYGSCMELLLADGTAAVYAHLQYIYVRPGEAVEAGQLLGTAGQSGRATGAHLHFELYRQGKACDPADALGLSHEAS
;
A
#
# COMPACT_ATOMS: atom_id res chain seq x y z
N MET A 1 -20.24 -29.42 81.89
CA MET A 1 -19.36 -28.76 80.90
C MET A 1 -19.79 -29.16 79.51
N GLN A 2 -20.60 -28.30 78.86
CA GLN A 2 -21.15 -28.56 77.53
C GLN A 2 -20.39 -27.65 76.49
N THR A 3 -19.73 -28.20 75.56
CA THR A 3 -19.10 -27.45 74.45
C THR A 3 -20.03 -27.46 73.23
N LYS A 4 -20.45 -26.28 72.81
CA LYS A 4 -21.27 -26.00 71.63
C LYS A 4 -20.50 -26.31 70.35
N ARG A 5 -20.99 -27.25 69.52
CA ARG A 5 -20.68 -27.37 68.10
C ARG A 5 -21.81 -26.72 67.28
N SER A 6 -21.60 -25.58 66.68
CA SER A 6 -22.47 -25.09 65.61
C SER A 6 -21.70 -24.06 64.78
N GLY A 7 -21.71 -24.20 63.49
CA GLY A 7 -21.31 -23.10 62.60
C GLY A 7 -20.54 -23.39 61.36
N ARG A 8 -20.47 -24.63 60.81
CA ARG A 8 -19.75 -24.87 59.54
C ARG A 8 -20.60 -25.29 58.32
N ALA A 9 -21.91 -25.54 58.51
CA ALA A 9 -22.73 -26.05 57.40
C ALA A 9 -23.36 -24.96 56.51
N GLY A 10 -23.59 -23.75 57.07
CA GLY A 10 -24.30 -22.67 56.34
C GLY A 10 -23.46 -21.92 55.34
N TRP A 11 -22.13 -21.97 55.44
CA TRP A 11 -21.24 -21.15 54.61
C TRP A 11 -20.93 -21.81 53.26
N ARG A 12 -20.91 -23.16 53.18
CA ARG A 12 -20.62 -23.88 51.94
C ARG A 12 -21.71 -23.79 50.86
N ILE A 13 -22.98 -23.61 51.23
CA ILE A 13 -24.10 -23.60 50.27
C ILE A 13 -24.20 -22.27 49.52
N LYS A 14 -23.85 -21.15 50.19
CA LYS A 14 -23.92 -19.83 49.55
C LYS A 14 -22.87 -19.62 48.48
N HIS A 15 -21.67 -20.16 48.63
CA HIS A 15 -20.60 -20.01 47.66
C HIS A 15 -20.83 -20.82 46.34
N ALA A 16 -21.49 -21.97 46.42
CA ALA A 16 -21.80 -22.79 45.25
C ALA A 16 -22.83 -22.13 44.31
N LYS A 17 -23.79 -21.36 44.86
CA LYS A 17 -24.80 -20.65 44.05
C LYS A 17 -24.21 -19.42 43.33
N TYR A 18 -23.26 -18.72 43.93
CA TYR A 18 -22.62 -17.55 43.31
C TYR A 18 -21.59 -17.95 42.24
N GLY A 19 -20.87 -19.07 42.42
CA GLY A 19 -19.93 -19.57 41.42
C GLY A 19 -20.56 -19.94 40.08
N LYS A 20 -21.74 -20.56 40.09
CA LYS A 20 -22.48 -20.92 38.88
C LYS A 20 -23.05 -19.71 38.13
N LYS A 21 -23.55 -18.69 38.86
CA LYS A 21 -24.05 -17.45 38.25
C LYS A 21 -22.90 -16.61 37.64
N LEU A 22 -21.74 -16.58 38.28
CA LEU A 22 -20.56 -15.86 37.80
C LEU A 22 -19.96 -16.54 36.56
N ALA A 23 -19.96 -17.89 36.51
CA ALA A 23 -19.51 -18.65 35.33
C ALA A 23 -20.41 -18.44 34.12
N LEU A 24 -21.74 -18.44 34.31
CA LEU A 24 -22.71 -18.16 33.25
C LEU A 24 -22.60 -16.70 32.74
N PHE A 25 -22.37 -15.74 33.62
CA PHE A 25 -22.20 -14.34 33.23
C PHE A 25 -20.90 -14.13 32.43
N ARG A 26 -19.80 -14.78 32.83
CA ARG A 26 -18.54 -14.75 32.08
C ARG A 26 -18.64 -15.40 30.70
N ALA A 27 -19.36 -16.52 30.59
CA ALA A 27 -19.61 -17.19 29.32
C ALA A 27 -20.47 -16.31 28.36
N ALA A 28 -21.50 -15.63 28.89
CA ALA A 28 -22.33 -14.71 28.10
C ALA A 28 -21.57 -13.47 27.63
N VAL A 29 -20.68 -12.89 28.45
CA VAL A 29 -19.84 -11.74 28.08
C VAL A 29 -18.81 -12.14 27.03
N LEU A 30 -18.19 -13.33 27.13
CA LEU A 30 -17.24 -13.80 26.13
C LEU A 30 -17.93 -14.14 24.78
N LEU A 31 -19.14 -14.70 24.82
CA LEU A 31 -19.92 -14.96 23.60
C LEU A 31 -20.38 -13.67 22.92
N GLY A 32 -20.79 -12.67 23.70
CA GLY A 32 -21.15 -11.33 23.22
C GLY A 32 -19.98 -10.59 22.60
N ALA A 33 -18.78 -10.67 23.20
CA ALA A 33 -17.57 -10.08 22.66
C ALA A 33 -17.12 -10.76 21.36
N LEU A 34 -17.27 -12.09 21.25
CA LEU A 34 -16.96 -12.83 20.02
C LEU A 34 -17.95 -12.51 18.88
N LEU A 35 -19.22 -12.25 19.21
CA LEU A 35 -20.25 -11.86 18.23
C LEU A 35 -20.07 -10.41 17.77
N CYS A 36 -19.66 -9.47 18.65
CA CYS A 36 -19.37 -8.10 18.29
C CYS A 36 -18.12 -7.97 17.42
N VAL A 37 -17.07 -8.79 17.63
CA VAL A 37 -15.87 -8.78 16.79
C VAL A 37 -16.18 -9.27 15.36
N ARG A 38 -17.18 -10.15 15.17
CA ARG A 38 -17.60 -10.57 13.82
C ARG A 38 -18.46 -9.53 13.08
N LEU A 39 -19.05 -8.55 13.78
CA LEU A 39 -19.91 -7.53 13.14
C LEU A 39 -19.14 -6.27 12.71
N VAL A 40 -17.87 -6.12 13.06
CA VAL A 40 -17.05 -4.92 12.77
C VAL A 40 -15.96 -5.18 11.71
N LEU A 41 -15.89 -6.39 11.16
CA LEU A 41 -15.13 -6.57 9.93
C LEU A 41 -16.03 -6.07 8.79
N PRO A 42 -15.70 -4.93 8.14
CA PRO A 42 -16.39 -4.58 6.92
C PRO A 42 -16.18 -5.76 5.97
N ALA A 43 -17.27 -6.33 5.49
CA ALA A 43 -17.21 -7.22 4.35
C ALA A 43 -16.51 -6.41 3.25
N ARG A 44 -15.23 -6.68 3.04
CA ARG A 44 -14.47 -6.15 1.91
C ARG A 44 -15.21 -6.63 0.67
N ALA A 45 -16.05 -5.77 0.15
CA ALA A 45 -16.67 -5.99 -1.15
C ALA A 45 -15.50 -6.17 -2.12
N GLN A 46 -15.25 -7.42 -2.50
CA GLN A 46 -14.35 -7.74 -3.61
C GLN A 46 -15.03 -7.21 -4.87
N SER A 47 -14.74 -5.96 -5.19
CA SER A 47 -15.07 -5.42 -6.50
C SER A 47 -14.12 -6.08 -7.49
N LYS A 48 -14.70 -6.80 -8.44
CA LYS A 48 -14.05 -7.59 -9.49
C LYS A 48 -13.43 -6.69 -10.60
N THR A 49 -12.73 -5.61 -10.20
CA THR A 49 -11.99 -4.71 -11.09
C THR A 49 -10.54 -4.53 -10.64
N GLU A 50 -9.97 -5.53 -9.90
CA GLU A 50 -8.62 -5.41 -9.31
C GLU A 50 -7.47 -5.64 -10.31
N ASP A 51 -7.74 -6.01 -11.56
CA ASP A 51 -6.68 -6.41 -12.51
C ASP A 51 -6.19 -5.28 -13.45
N ALA A 52 -6.89 -4.16 -13.55
CA ALA A 52 -6.49 -3.06 -14.42
C ALA A 52 -5.70 -1.99 -13.67
N PHE A 53 -4.50 -1.66 -14.17
CA PHE A 53 -3.74 -0.52 -13.63
C PHE A 53 -4.41 0.81 -14.00
N CYS A 54 -4.54 1.70 -13.02
CA CYS A 54 -4.85 3.10 -13.26
C CYS A 54 -3.64 3.83 -13.86
N PHE A 55 -3.88 4.86 -14.68
CA PHE A 55 -2.79 5.69 -15.17
C PHE A 55 -2.15 6.48 -14.02
N PRO A 56 -0.80 6.60 -13.93
CA PRO A 56 -0.12 7.14 -12.77
C PRO A 56 -0.10 8.66 -12.67
N LEU A 57 -0.64 9.41 -13.64
CA LEU A 57 -0.67 10.87 -13.66
C LEU A 57 -2.09 11.43 -13.64
N GLU A 58 -2.33 12.43 -12.81
CA GLU A 58 -3.59 13.20 -12.77
C GLU A 58 -3.60 14.30 -13.84
N THR A 59 -3.36 13.92 -15.11
CA THR A 59 -3.39 14.85 -16.26
C THR A 59 -3.56 14.08 -17.56
N THR A 60 -4.09 14.74 -18.56
CA THR A 60 -4.11 14.27 -19.96
C THR A 60 -2.96 14.85 -20.79
N GLN A 61 -2.19 15.80 -20.21
CA GLN A 61 -1.05 16.45 -20.87
C GLN A 61 0.25 15.79 -20.45
N TRP A 62 0.60 14.72 -21.12
CA TRP A 62 1.83 13.97 -20.89
C TRP A 62 2.32 13.32 -22.20
N ARG A 63 3.57 12.87 -22.21
CA ARG A 63 4.13 12.02 -23.28
C ARG A 63 5.19 11.10 -22.70
N ILE A 64 5.41 9.96 -23.35
CA ILE A 64 6.60 9.14 -23.07
C ILE A 64 7.81 9.94 -23.58
N SER A 65 8.73 10.29 -22.66
CA SER A 65 9.99 10.95 -23.01
C SER A 65 11.16 9.98 -23.11
N ASP A 66 11.06 8.82 -22.45
CA ASP A 66 12.05 7.74 -22.50
C ASP A 66 11.39 6.40 -22.17
N GLY A 67 11.67 5.37 -22.98
CA GLY A 67 11.07 4.05 -22.89
C GLY A 67 11.90 3.07 -22.05
N TYR A 68 11.29 1.93 -21.70
CA TYR A 68 11.97 0.80 -21.08
C TYR A 68 12.96 0.15 -22.06
N GLY A 69 14.15 -0.22 -21.56
CA GLY A 69 15.10 -1.00 -22.34
C GLY A 69 16.47 -0.37 -22.49
N TRP A 70 17.25 -0.87 -23.45
CA TRP A 70 18.58 -0.37 -23.72
C TRP A 70 18.53 0.93 -24.54
N ARG A 71 19.18 1.96 -24.04
CA ARG A 71 19.27 3.28 -24.65
C ARG A 71 20.62 3.98 -24.39
N GLU A 72 20.86 5.09 -25.02
CA GLU A 72 21.93 5.99 -24.66
C GLU A 72 21.54 6.83 -23.43
N ASP A 73 22.41 6.84 -22.42
CA ASP A 73 22.18 7.62 -21.21
C ASP A 73 22.35 9.13 -21.51
N PRO A 74 21.33 9.97 -21.25
CA PRO A 74 21.35 11.37 -21.67
C PRO A 74 22.40 12.24 -21.00
N PHE A 75 23.03 11.75 -19.91
CA PHE A 75 24.07 12.49 -19.20
C PHE A 75 25.48 12.04 -19.55
N THR A 76 25.67 10.78 -19.89
CA THR A 76 27.00 10.21 -20.14
C THR A 76 27.25 9.82 -21.57
N GLY A 77 26.21 9.75 -22.42
CA GLY A 77 26.30 9.25 -23.78
C GLY A 77 26.63 7.76 -23.87
N LYS A 78 26.63 7.03 -22.75
CA LYS A 78 26.94 5.59 -22.73
C LYS A 78 25.67 4.76 -22.78
N ARG A 79 25.80 3.58 -23.38
CA ARG A 79 24.69 2.61 -23.38
C ARG A 79 24.33 2.19 -21.95
N ALA A 80 23.06 2.34 -21.57
CA ALA A 80 22.52 1.99 -20.27
C ALA A 80 21.13 1.37 -20.41
N PHE A 81 20.76 0.53 -19.44
CA PHE A 81 19.42 -0.08 -19.41
C PHE A 81 18.50 0.78 -18.56
N HIS A 82 17.40 1.27 -19.15
CA HIS A 82 16.33 1.99 -18.47
C HIS A 82 15.31 0.98 -17.95
N LYS A 83 15.12 0.95 -16.62
CA LYS A 83 14.30 -0.07 -15.93
C LYS A 83 12.81 0.26 -15.87
N GLY A 84 12.42 1.41 -16.40
CA GLY A 84 11.06 1.92 -16.35
C GLY A 84 10.74 2.75 -17.58
N ILE A 85 9.72 3.59 -17.47
CA ILE A 85 9.38 4.61 -18.46
C ILE A 85 9.41 5.99 -17.81
N ASP A 86 9.74 7.00 -18.61
CA ASP A 86 9.69 8.40 -18.19
C ASP A 86 8.47 9.07 -18.83
N LEU A 87 7.55 9.51 -18.00
CA LEU A 87 6.34 10.21 -18.39
C LEU A 87 6.53 11.71 -18.16
N ALA A 88 6.92 12.44 -19.21
CA ALA A 88 7.08 13.89 -19.14
C ALA A 88 5.74 14.55 -18.88
N CYS A 89 5.69 15.43 -17.88
CA CYS A 89 4.50 16.19 -17.47
C CYS A 89 4.93 17.50 -16.81
N ALA A 90 3.96 18.36 -16.49
CA ALA A 90 4.25 19.60 -15.75
C ALA A 90 4.72 19.26 -14.32
N GLU A 91 5.66 20.05 -13.77
CA GLU A 91 6.00 20.00 -12.36
C GLU A 91 4.75 20.28 -11.51
N GLY A 92 4.59 19.52 -10.41
CA GLY A 92 3.39 19.60 -9.56
C GLY A 92 2.20 18.76 -10.02
N THR A 93 2.29 18.07 -11.19
CA THR A 93 1.25 17.10 -11.62
C THR A 93 1.05 16.04 -10.55
N GLY A 94 -0.21 15.73 -10.20
CA GLY A 94 -0.56 14.68 -9.23
C GLY A 94 -0.09 13.31 -9.69
N ILE A 95 0.52 12.55 -8.77
CA ILE A 95 0.95 11.18 -8.97
C ILE A 95 -0.04 10.26 -8.27
N LEU A 96 -0.61 9.31 -9.03
CA LEU A 96 -1.66 8.41 -8.59
C LEU A 96 -1.15 6.97 -8.41
N ALA A 97 -1.71 6.25 -7.44
CA ALA A 97 -1.46 4.83 -7.29
C ALA A 97 -2.05 4.05 -8.47
N VAL A 98 -1.22 3.31 -9.19
CA VAL A 98 -1.68 2.52 -10.36
C VAL A 98 -2.62 1.38 -9.95
N GLN A 99 -2.51 0.88 -8.71
CA GLN A 99 -3.35 -0.16 -8.11
C GLN A 99 -3.32 0.00 -6.59
N GLY A 100 -4.29 -0.60 -5.89
CA GLY A 100 -4.28 -0.67 -4.43
C GLY A 100 -3.08 -1.46 -3.91
N GLY A 101 -2.55 -1.06 -2.74
CA GLY A 101 -1.37 -1.72 -2.19
C GLY A 101 -0.90 -1.10 -0.88
N THR A 102 0.37 -1.33 -0.55
CA THR A 102 1.01 -0.80 0.66
C THR A 102 2.31 -0.10 0.29
N VAL A 103 2.55 1.08 0.85
CA VAL A 103 3.82 1.81 0.70
C VAL A 103 4.92 1.05 1.44
N LEU A 104 5.87 0.48 0.70
CA LEU A 104 6.99 -0.24 1.30
C LEU A 104 8.02 0.71 1.89
N ARG A 105 8.36 1.75 1.16
CA ARG A 105 9.35 2.75 1.59
C ARG A 105 9.26 4.05 0.80
N THR A 106 9.74 5.12 1.42
CA THR A 106 10.06 6.38 0.78
C THR A 106 11.53 6.67 1.01
N LYS A 107 12.24 7.19 0.03
CA LYS A 107 13.68 7.49 0.13
C LYS A 107 14.07 8.66 -0.77
N ARG A 108 15.28 9.17 -0.56
CA ARG A 108 15.92 10.12 -1.46
C ARG A 108 17.29 9.59 -1.88
N SER A 109 17.60 9.67 -3.16
CA SER A 109 18.88 9.24 -3.72
C SER A 109 19.37 10.20 -4.79
N ALA A 110 20.67 10.13 -5.12
CA ALA A 110 21.25 11.00 -6.15
C ALA A 110 20.65 10.72 -7.54
N SER A 111 20.32 9.45 -7.85
CA SER A 111 19.74 9.05 -9.14
C SER A 111 18.24 9.28 -9.18
N TYR A 112 17.47 8.65 -8.30
CA TYR A 112 15.99 8.67 -8.31
C TYR A 112 15.39 9.93 -7.69
N GLY A 113 16.20 10.80 -7.04
CA GLY A 113 15.68 11.92 -6.27
C GLY A 113 14.79 11.46 -5.12
N SER A 114 13.70 12.17 -4.87
CA SER A 114 12.62 11.73 -3.96
C SER A 114 11.82 10.66 -4.66
N CYS A 115 11.73 9.48 -4.04
CA CYS A 115 11.02 8.35 -4.64
C CYS A 115 10.34 7.49 -3.59
N MET A 116 9.33 6.72 -4.02
CA MET A 116 8.61 5.74 -3.22
C MET A 116 8.46 4.42 -3.96
N GLU A 117 8.25 3.38 -3.18
CA GLU A 117 8.00 2.02 -3.67
C GLU A 117 6.75 1.48 -2.99
N LEU A 118 5.83 0.97 -3.79
CA LEU A 118 4.59 0.33 -3.36
C LEU A 118 4.67 -1.18 -3.66
N LEU A 119 4.15 -1.99 -2.74
CA LEU A 119 3.77 -3.37 -3.02
C LEU A 119 2.29 -3.37 -3.38
N LEU A 120 1.98 -3.68 -4.62
CA LEU A 120 0.64 -3.72 -5.16
C LEU A 120 -0.11 -5.00 -4.72
N ALA A 121 -1.42 -5.00 -4.84
CA ALA A 121 -2.26 -6.11 -4.39
C ALA A 121 -1.96 -7.44 -5.10
N ASP A 122 -1.48 -7.40 -6.35
CA ASP A 122 -1.07 -8.55 -7.15
C ASP A 122 0.36 -9.06 -6.84
N GLY A 123 1.07 -8.42 -5.90
CA GLY A 123 2.47 -8.73 -5.55
C GLY A 123 3.52 -8.05 -6.44
N THR A 124 3.11 -7.22 -7.40
CA THR A 124 4.01 -6.37 -8.19
C THR A 124 4.56 -5.25 -7.31
N ALA A 125 5.86 -4.92 -7.42
CA ALA A 125 6.39 -3.71 -6.82
C ALA A 125 6.41 -2.58 -7.85
N ALA A 126 5.89 -1.40 -7.47
CA ALA A 126 5.87 -0.20 -8.31
C ALA A 126 6.77 0.88 -7.70
N VAL A 127 7.64 1.50 -8.52
CA VAL A 127 8.52 2.59 -8.12
C VAL A 127 8.10 3.87 -8.82
N TYR A 128 7.98 4.94 -8.05
CA TYR A 128 7.68 6.29 -8.50
C TYR A 128 8.85 7.19 -8.11
N ALA A 129 9.51 7.84 -9.05
CA ALA A 129 10.70 8.63 -8.80
C ALA A 129 10.66 10.03 -9.42
N HIS A 130 11.68 10.85 -9.11
CA HIS A 130 11.82 12.26 -9.45
C HIS A 130 10.75 13.19 -8.87
N LEU A 131 10.13 12.74 -7.75
CA LEU A 131 9.00 13.43 -7.13
C LEU A 131 9.41 14.78 -6.52
N GLN A 132 8.49 15.74 -6.54
CA GLN A 132 8.60 17.00 -5.82
C GLN A 132 8.19 16.80 -4.35
N TYR A 133 6.99 16.26 -4.13
CA TYR A 133 6.44 15.93 -2.81
C TYR A 133 5.91 14.50 -2.75
N ILE A 134 5.99 13.90 -1.57
CA ILE A 134 5.41 12.59 -1.24
C ILE A 134 4.44 12.82 -0.08
N TYR A 135 3.18 12.39 -0.24
CA TYR A 135 2.10 12.60 0.73
C TYR A 135 1.79 11.38 1.59
N VAL A 136 2.35 10.23 1.23
CA VAL A 136 2.14 8.95 1.91
C VAL A 136 3.37 8.51 2.70
N ARG A 137 3.19 7.56 3.64
CA ARG A 137 4.23 7.09 4.55
C ARG A 137 4.45 5.58 4.42
N PRO A 138 5.65 5.08 4.72
CA PRO A 138 5.90 3.64 4.80
C PRO A 138 4.91 2.93 5.72
N GLY A 139 4.36 1.80 5.26
CA GLY A 139 3.33 1.01 5.93
C GLY A 139 1.89 1.48 5.67
N GLU A 140 1.68 2.60 4.99
CA GLU A 140 0.34 3.10 4.65
C GLU A 140 -0.28 2.25 3.53
N ALA A 141 -1.55 1.87 3.72
CA ALA A 141 -2.35 1.25 2.68
C ALA A 141 -2.94 2.32 1.77
N VAL A 142 -2.88 2.11 0.46
CA VAL A 142 -3.38 3.03 -0.55
C VAL A 142 -4.37 2.31 -1.48
N GLU A 143 -5.32 3.06 -2.01
CA GLU A 143 -6.28 2.58 -3.00
C GLU A 143 -5.83 2.93 -4.43
N ALA A 144 -6.32 2.19 -5.43
CA ALA A 144 -6.10 2.53 -6.83
C ALA A 144 -6.63 3.95 -7.13
N GLY A 145 -5.83 4.77 -7.85
CA GLY A 145 -6.15 6.15 -8.14
C GLY A 145 -5.96 7.13 -6.96
N GLN A 146 -5.51 6.67 -5.79
CA GLN A 146 -5.19 7.57 -4.67
C GLN A 146 -4.00 8.47 -5.00
N LEU A 147 -4.10 9.76 -4.65
CA LEU A 147 -3.00 10.72 -4.78
C LEU A 147 -1.86 10.37 -3.82
N LEU A 148 -0.68 10.13 -4.36
CA LEU A 148 0.53 9.72 -3.62
C LEU A 148 1.52 10.86 -3.41
N GLY A 149 1.52 11.86 -4.29
CA GLY A 149 2.48 12.94 -4.31
C GLY A 149 2.37 13.79 -5.58
N THR A 150 3.44 14.50 -5.92
CA THR A 150 3.51 15.29 -7.15
C THR A 150 4.78 15.04 -7.93
N ALA A 151 4.69 15.12 -9.27
CA ALA A 151 5.81 15.07 -10.18
C ALA A 151 6.76 16.25 -9.95
N GLY A 152 8.04 16.03 -10.16
CA GLY A 152 9.08 17.04 -10.05
C GLY A 152 10.26 16.77 -10.95
N GLN A 153 11.42 17.31 -10.55
CA GLN A 153 12.70 17.16 -11.25
C GLN A 153 13.82 16.81 -10.26
N SER A 154 13.50 16.12 -9.16
CA SER A 154 14.48 15.78 -8.13
C SER A 154 15.42 14.66 -8.59
N GLY A 155 16.67 14.67 -8.10
CA GLY A 155 17.68 13.68 -8.49
C GLY A 155 18.26 13.93 -9.88
N ARG A 156 18.50 12.85 -10.63
CA ARG A 156 19.12 12.90 -11.95
C ARG A 156 18.04 12.98 -13.04
N ALA A 157 17.50 14.16 -13.26
CA ALA A 157 16.44 14.43 -14.20
C ALA A 157 16.80 15.64 -15.10
N THR A 158 16.49 15.57 -16.39
CA THR A 158 16.71 16.65 -17.37
C THR A 158 15.55 17.62 -17.48
N GLY A 159 14.39 17.25 -16.95
CA GLY A 159 13.14 18.04 -16.92
C GLY A 159 12.12 17.39 -16.01
N ALA A 160 10.99 18.06 -15.80
CA ALA A 160 9.92 17.52 -14.96
C ALA A 160 9.27 16.29 -15.60
N HIS A 161 9.24 15.18 -14.89
CA HIS A 161 8.63 13.91 -15.32
C HIS A 161 8.39 12.97 -14.13
N LEU A 162 7.58 11.96 -14.33
CA LEU A 162 7.53 10.77 -13.49
C LEU A 162 8.40 9.68 -14.13
N HIS A 163 9.42 9.21 -13.42
CA HIS A 163 10.07 7.94 -13.74
C HIS A 163 9.31 6.82 -13.02
N PHE A 164 8.78 5.86 -13.80
CA PHE A 164 7.92 4.80 -13.29
C PHE A 164 8.46 3.42 -13.65
N GLU A 165 8.64 2.55 -12.64
CA GLU A 165 9.12 1.18 -12.82
C GLU A 165 8.14 0.17 -12.24
N LEU A 166 8.06 -1.02 -12.84
CA LEU A 166 7.36 -2.18 -12.32
C LEU A 166 8.32 -3.37 -12.17
N TYR A 167 8.14 -4.11 -11.06
CA TYR A 167 8.92 -5.32 -10.79
C TYR A 167 7.98 -6.47 -10.48
N ARG A 168 8.03 -7.52 -11.29
CA ARG A 168 7.35 -8.80 -11.04
C ARG A 168 8.38 -9.83 -10.63
N GLN A 169 8.19 -10.47 -9.46
CA GLN A 169 9.13 -11.45 -8.90
C GLN A 169 10.58 -10.94 -8.86
N GLY A 170 10.77 -9.66 -8.52
CA GLY A 170 12.08 -9.02 -8.41
C GLY A 170 12.77 -8.66 -9.74
N LYS A 171 12.11 -8.87 -10.88
CA LYS A 171 12.60 -8.50 -12.21
C LYS A 171 11.85 -7.29 -12.75
N ALA A 172 12.59 -6.29 -13.25
CA ALA A 172 11.99 -5.16 -13.93
C ALA A 172 11.25 -5.65 -15.20
N CYS A 173 10.06 -5.13 -15.42
CA CYS A 173 9.25 -5.37 -16.61
C CYS A 173 8.83 -4.03 -17.21
N ASP A 174 8.48 -4.04 -18.50
CA ASP A 174 8.05 -2.85 -19.20
C ASP A 174 6.72 -2.33 -18.61
N PRO A 175 6.68 -1.11 -18.06
CA PRO A 175 5.45 -0.56 -17.54
C PRO A 175 4.44 -0.17 -18.62
N ALA A 176 4.89 0.07 -19.87
CA ALA A 176 4.00 0.46 -20.96
C ALA A 176 2.95 -0.61 -21.24
N ASP A 177 3.35 -1.89 -21.23
CA ASP A 177 2.43 -3.02 -21.42
C ASP A 177 1.33 -3.05 -20.35
N ALA A 178 1.72 -2.84 -19.06
CA ALA A 178 0.79 -2.87 -17.94
C ALA A 178 -0.18 -1.66 -17.92
N LEU A 179 0.27 -0.52 -18.46
CA LEU A 179 -0.53 0.70 -18.58
C LEU A 179 -1.35 0.76 -19.87
N GLY A 180 -1.26 -0.26 -20.75
CA GLY A 180 -1.95 -0.30 -22.03
C GLY A 180 -1.46 0.77 -23.01
N LEU A 181 -0.21 1.21 -22.86
CA LEU A 181 0.41 2.17 -23.77
C LEU A 181 0.98 1.42 -24.95
N SER A 182 0.54 1.76 -26.18
CA SER A 182 1.12 1.20 -27.39
C SER A 182 2.56 1.69 -27.55
N HIS A 183 3.47 0.77 -27.92
CA HIS A 183 4.80 1.12 -28.39
C HIS A 183 4.67 1.76 -29.79
N GLU A 184 4.28 3.03 -29.86
CA GLU A 184 4.48 3.77 -31.11
C GLU A 184 5.99 4.04 -31.21
N ALA A 185 6.63 3.26 -32.09
CA ALA A 185 8.02 3.48 -32.48
C ALA A 185 8.13 4.88 -33.08
N SER A 186 8.86 5.74 -32.40
CA SER A 186 9.29 7.05 -32.91
C SER A 186 10.49 6.88 -33.82
#